data_d818902198271179e6b719c69870d818
#
_entry.id   d818902198271179e6b719c69870d818
#
_cell.length_a   1.000
_cell.length_b   1.000
_cell.length_c   1.000
_cell.angle_alpha   90.00
_cell.angle_beta   90.00
_cell.angle_gamma   90.00
#
_symmetry.space_group_name_H-M   'P 1'
#
loop_
_entity.id
_entity.type
_entity.pdbx_description
1 polymer ?
#
loop_
_entity_poly.entity_id
_entity_poly.type
_entity_poly.pdbx_seq_one_letter_code
_entity_poly.pdbx_strand_id
1 'polypeptide(L)'
;YHIDGIRIDGVASMLYLDYGKQPGTWTPNMYGGNENLDAIEFLKTMNKYIAKRGDGCFTIAEESSGWFGVTAADNDDPLMFTYKQNNCWTKDFLEFMGTDPLFRKGEYDKLTYGMLYNYGEDFMLSLNHDDFREKAFVDMVSGNDETAHLSDVKAALGFMYAHPGSKMFAAGQDAGLEKFMSELNKFYAKNAALYELDNDPDGFMWLENSNPEETVIAMQRADSKGNKLVIAVNFTPVRRENYRLHVDVRGKYKEVFNSEWKKLGGDEKVNGQIIKSDNDGDDMEYIDITLPGLSFVIYNSEPYTQLELEEIAVLKRAAIAKKEAMRKAAEAEMLELAAAEEAKRAVEARKQAEKACMEALQAKEEAVRKAEEAARASEEIDIETKKKLEQLKKKMK
;
A
#
# COMPACT_ATOMS: atom_id res chain seq x y z
N TYR A 1 39.86 25.32 -6.45
CA TYR A 1 38.40 25.47 -6.19
C TYR A 1 37.79 24.20 -5.57
N HIS A 2 38.56 23.09 -5.42
CA HIS A 2 38.07 21.81 -4.90
C HIS A 2 36.78 21.34 -5.58
N ILE A 3 36.82 21.31 -6.93
CA ILE A 3 35.69 20.79 -7.74
C ILE A 3 35.85 19.29 -7.82
N ASP A 4 34.82 18.53 -7.38
CA ASP A 4 34.82 17.07 -7.36
C ASP A 4 34.26 16.47 -8.66
N GLY A 5 33.35 17.20 -9.34
CA GLY A 5 32.74 16.74 -10.58
C GLY A 5 32.47 17.85 -11.58
N ILE A 6 32.32 17.47 -12.84
CA ILE A 6 32.01 18.38 -13.96
C ILE A 6 30.79 17.84 -14.70
N ARG A 7 29.76 18.67 -14.85
CA ARG A 7 28.64 18.40 -15.77
C ARG A 7 28.96 19.00 -17.15
N ILE A 8 28.89 18.18 -18.18
CA ILE A 8 28.96 18.60 -19.59
C ILE A 8 27.53 18.80 -20.06
N ASP A 9 27.24 20.04 -20.44
CA ASP A 9 25.93 20.47 -20.91
C ASP A 9 25.78 20.23 -22.41
N GLY A 10 24.58 19.81 -22.85
CA GLY A 10 24.26 19.63 -24.25
C GLY A 10 25.14 18.61 -24.98
N VAL A 11 25.50 17.50 -24.37
CA VAL A 11 26.37 16.47 -24.96
C VAL A 11 25.85 16.02 -26.33
N ALA A 12 24.53 15.94 -26.53
CA ALA A 12 23.94 15.67 -27.86
C ALA A 12 24.43 16.59 -28.94
N SER A 13 24.67 17.88 -28.66
CA SER A 13 25.19 18.85 -29.62
C SER A 13 26.65 18.60 -30.00
N MET A 14 27.40 17.89 -29.18
CA MET A 14 28.76 17.44 -29.46
C MET A 14 28.76 16.14 -30.27
N LEU A 15 27.84 15.23 -29.99
CA LEU A 15 27.78 13.89 -30.61
C LEU A 15 27.35 13.91 -32.06
N TYR A 16 26.51 14.89 -32.46
CA TYR A 16 25.88 14.87 -33.77
C TYR A 16 26.22 16.11 -34.60
N LEU A 17 26.72 15.91 -35.85
CA LEU A 17 27.07 16.94 -36.82
C LEU A 17 25.86 17.73 -37.32
N ASP A 18 24.70 17.12 -37.32
CA ASP A 18 23.42 17.69 -37.76
C ASP A 18 22.56 18.28 -36.61
N TYR A 19 23.05 18.23 -35.36
CA TYR A 19 22.28 18.73 -34.20
C TYR A 19 21.85 20.21 -34.41
N GLY A 20 20.53 20.43 -34.35
CA GLY A 20 19.93 21.76 -34.54
C GLY A 20 20.06 22.34 -35.95
N LYS A 21 20.55 21.58 -36.96
CA LYS A 21 20.74 22.04 -38.33
C LYS A 21 19.61 21.58 -39.24
N GLN A 22 19.38 22.38 -40.31
CA GLN A 22 18.43 22.00 -41.34
C GLN A 22 18.99 20.87 -42.23
N PRO A 23 18.15 20.00 -42.79
CA PRO A 23 18.58 18.97 -43.73
C PRO A 23 19.40 19.57 -44.89
N GLY A 24 20.55 18.98 -45.18
CA GLY A 24 21.47 19.44 -46.25
C GLY A 24 22.37 20.63 -45.89
N THR A 25 22.33 21.14 -44.66
CA THR A 25 23.20 22.26 -44.20
C THR A 25 24.38 21.79 -43.33
N TRP A 26 24.61 20.49 -43.22
CA TRP A 26 25.72 19.90 -42.49
C TRP A 26 26.50 18.92 -43.39
N THR A 27 27.73 18.61 -42.98
CA THR A 27 28.61 17.72 -43.75
C THR A 27 28.71 16.38 -42.98
N PRO A 28 28.39 15.24 -43.63
CA PRO A 28 28.58 13.91 -43.04
C PRO A 28 30.03 13.64 -42.64
N ASN A 29 30.22 12.70 -41.69
CA ASN A 29 31.52 12.19 -41.32
C ASN A 29 32.13 11.33 -42.47
N MET A 30 33.37 10.86 -42.34
CA MET A 30 34.06 10.05 -43.35
C MET A 30 33.38 8.74 -43.72
N TYR A 31 32.42 8.27 -42.91
CA TYR A 31 31.63 7.05 -43.14
C TYR A 31 30.21 7.38 -43.68
N GLY A 32 29.88 8.64 -43.86
CA GLY A 32 28.59 9.10 -44.34
C GLY A 32 27.53 9.27 -43.24
N GLY A 33 27.87 9.06 -41.99
CA GLY A 33 26.99 9.23 -40.83
C GLY A 33 26.97 10.65 -40.29
N ASN A 34 26.12 10.89 -39.31
CA ASN A 34 25.96 12.18 -38.64
C ASN A 34 26.72 12.25 -37.29
N GLU A 35 27.39 11.21 -36.87
CA GLU A 35 28.21 11.21 -35.67
C GLU A 35 29.44 12.09 -35.82
N ASN A 36 29.73 12.91 -34.81
CA ASN A 36 30.93 13.73 -34.73
C ASN A 36 32.07 12.90 -34.08
N LEU A 37 32.79 12.17 -34.91
CA LEU A 37 33.81 11.22 -34.47
C LEU A 37 34.92 11.88 -33.62
N ASP A 38 35.33 13.11 -33.95
CA ASP A 38 36.36 13.81 -33.17
C ASP A 38 35.87 14.22 -31.78
N ALA A 39 34.64 14.66 -31.65
CA ALA A 39 34.04 14.99 -30.35
C ALA A 39 33.82 13.75 -29.52
N ILE A 40 33.37 12.63 -30.11
CA ILE A 40 33.21 11.36 -29.44
C ILE A 40 34.54 10.86 -28.84
N GLU A 41 35.61 10.89 -29.65
CA GLU A 41 36.95 10.49 -29.18
C GLU A 41 37.50 11.43 -28.12
N PHE A 42 37.23 12.75 -28.24
CA PHE A 42 37.57 13.72 -27.18
C PHE A 42 36.89 13.38 -25.87
N LEU A 43 35.56 13.12 -25.85
CA LEU A 43 34.79 12.78 -24.64
C LEU A 43 35.29 11.47 -24.00
N LYS A 44 35.54 10.44 -24.81
CA LYS A 44 36.13 9.18 -24.35
C LYS A 44 37.51 9.37 -23.73
N THR A 45 38.37 10.11 -24.37
CA THR A 45 39.72 10.38 -23.87
C THR A 45 39.69 11.19 -22.59
N MET A 46 38.84 12.19 -22.49
CA MET A 46 38.67 13.03 -21.32
C MET A 46 38.19 12.15 -20.12
N ASN A 47 37.13 11.37 -20.31
CA ASN A 47 36.57 10.52 -19.25
C ASN A 47 37.55 9.43 -18.81
N LYS A 48 38.27 8.77 -19.74
CA LYS A 48 39.35 7.82 -19.41
C LYS A 48 40.44 8.47 -18.60
N TYR A 49 40.82 9.72 -18.92
CA TYR A 49 41.85 10.46 -18.17
C TYR A 49 41.40 10.76 -16.74
N ILE A 50 40.12 11.21 -16.56
CA ILE A 50 39.54 11.52 -15.25
C ILE A 50 39.46 10.23 -14.39
N ALA A 51 38.92 9.15 -14.96
CA ALA A 51 38.83 7.85 -14.28
C ALA A 51 40.21 7.32 -13.83
N LYS A 52 41.24 7.48 -14.69
CA LYS A 52 42.61 7.05 -14.38
C LYS A 52 43.26 7.79 -13.20
N ARG A 53 42.79 9.02 -12.92
CA ARG A 53 43.33 9.79 -11.76
C ARG A 53 43.05 9.10 -10.42
N GLY A 54 41.85 8.45 -10.29
CA GLY A 54 41.50 7.72 -9.09
C GLY A 54 41.34 8.57 -7.83
N ASP A 55 41.11 9.87 -7.98
CA ASP A 55 41.02 10.85 -6.89
C ASP A 55 39.56 11.19 -6.52
N GLY A 56 38.61 10.44 -7.03
CA GLY A 56 37.18 10.63 -6.78
C GLY A 56 36.48 11.66 -7.67
N CYS A 57 37.23 12.28 -8.61
CA CYS A 57 36.61 13.17 -9.60
C CYS A 57 35.70 12.40 -10.56
N PHE A 58 34.57 13.00 -10.91
CA PHE A 58 33.57 12.38 -11.76
C PHE A 58 33.04 13.33 -12.84
N THR A 59 32.42 12.75 -13.89
CA THR A 59 31.78 13.49 -14.97
C THR A 59 30.32 13.12 -15.11
N ILE A 60 29.50 14.11 -15.47
CA ILE A 60 28.07 13.96 -15.71
C ILE A 60 27.76 14.42 -17.12
N ALA A 61 27.08 13.60 -17.91
CA ALA A 61 26.56 14.00 -19.20
C ALA A 61 25.12 14.52 -19.07
N GLU A 62 24.87 15.74 -19.53
CA GLU A 62 23.52 16.13 -19.92
C GLU A 62 23.34 15.69 -21.39
N GLU A 63 22.68 14.55 -21.57
CA GLU A 63 22.48 13.90 -22.86
C GLU A 63 21.03 13.48 -23.02
N SER A 64 20.32 14.07 -23.99
CA SER A 64 18.87 13.90 -24.19
C SER A 64 18.51 13.31 -25.59
N SER A 65 19.50 12.94 -26.40
CA SER A 65 19.25 12.38 -27.72
C SER A 65 18.98 10.89 -27.77
N GLY A 66 19.16 10.19 -26.61
CA GLY A 66 19.06 8.75 -26.55
C GLY A 66 20.30 8.00 -27.04
N TRP A 67 21.48 8.65 -27.04
CA TRP A 67 22.75 7.96 -27.30
C TRP A 67 22.92 6.82 -26.29
N PHE A 68 23.19 5.61 -26.84
CA PHE A 68 23.37 4.41 -26.01
C PHE A 68 24.82 4.32 -25.52
N GLY A 69 25.00 3.98 -24.21
CA GLY A 69 26.32 3.83 -23.62
C GLY A 69 27.01 5.16 -23.33
N VAL A 70 26.28 6.09 -22.73
CA VAL A 70 26.86 7.34 -22.20
C VAL A 70 27.76 7.04 -21.02
N THR A 71 27.33 6.13 -20.14
CA THR A 71 28.10 5.58 -19.02
C THR A 71 28.75 4.25 -19.41
N ALA A 72 29.47 3.60 -18.50
CA ALA A 72 30.15 2.34 -18.80
C ALA A 72 29.23 1.10 -18.75
N ALA A 73 27.93 1.27 -18.49
CA ALA A 73 27.00 0.18 -18.37
C ALA A 73 26.85 -0.59 -19.70
N ASP A 74 27.15 -1.87 -19.68
CA ASP A 74 26.87 -2.90 -20.70
C ASP A 74 27.11 -2.53 -22.19
N ASN A 75 28.01 -1.59 -22.50
CA ASN A 75 28.38 -1.22 -23.86
C ASN A 75 29.84 -1.52 -24.17
N ASP A 76 30.10 -2.09 -25.33
CA ASP A 76 31.47 -2.42 -25.82
C ASP A 76 32.33 -1.17 -26.06
N ASP A 77 31.74 0.00 -26.31
CA ASP A 77 32.45 1.24 -26.63
C ASP A 77 31.78 2.49 -26.05
N PRO A 78 31.64 2.60 -24.74
CA PRO A 78 30.91 3.70 -24.07
C PRO A 78 31.68 5.03 -24.13
N LEU A 79 30.94 6.16 -23.91
CA LEU A 79 31.53 7.47 -23.72
C LEU A 79 32.27 7.61 -22.38
N MET A 80 32.05 6.67 -21.46
CA MET A 80 32.69 6.56 -20.15
C MET A 80 32.44 7.75 -19.21
N PHE A 81 31.30 8.42 -19.32
CA PHE A 81 30.87 9.32 -18.25
C PHE A 81 30.59 8.52 -16.97
N THR A 82 30.80 9.17 -15.83
CA THR A 82 30.47 8.54 -14.55
C THR A 82 28.97 8.46 -14.36
N TYR A 83 28.25 9.51 -14.76
CA TYR A 83 26.79 9.56 -14.65
C TYR A 83 26.15 10.18 -15.92
N LYS A 84 24.93 9.75 -16.19
CA LYS A 84 24.02 10.39 -17.15
C LYS A 84 22.89 11.08 -16.39
N GLN A 85 22.64 12.36 -16.69
CA GLN A 85 21.52 13.08 -16.11
C GLN A 85 20.20 12.46 -16.59
N ASN A 86 19.28 12.15 -15.65
CA ASN A 86 17.99 11.56 -15.97
C ASN A 86 16.93 12.63 -16.24
N ASN A 87 16.96 13.22 -17.43
CA ASN A 87 16.02 14.28 -17.82
C ASN A 87 14.56 13.79 -17.90
N CYS A 88 14.33 12.52 -18.24
CA CYS A 88 12.97 11.96 -18.31
C CYS A 88 12.37 11.88 -16.91
N TRP A 89 13.12 11.34 -15.93
CA TRP A 89 12.68 11.32 -14.55
C TRP A 89 12.39 12.72 -14.00
N THR A 90 13.29 13.67 -14.26
CA THR A 90 13.12 15.08 -13.84
C THR A 90 11.81 15.66 -14.34
N LYS A 91 11.53 15.48 -15.64
CA LYS A 91 10.30 15.97 -16.25
C LYS A 91 9.06 15.33 -15.61
N ASP A 92 9.01 14.00 -15.55
CA ASP A 92 7.87 13.27 -15.00
C ASP A 92 7.62 13.64 -13.52
N PHE A 93 8.70 13.75 -12.75
CA PHE A 93 8.63 14.13 -11.36
C PHE A 93 8.12 15.56 -11.14
N LEU A 94 8.62 16.54 -11.89
CA LEU A 94 8.17 17.93 -11.78
C LEU A 94 6.71 18.10 -12.25
N GLU A 95 6.30 17.40 -13.30
CA GLU A 95 4.90 17.39 -13.76
C GLU A 95 3.97 16.79 -12.70
N PHE A 96 4.37 15.66 -12.09
CA PHE A 96 3.61 15.06 -11.00
C PHE A 96 3.49 16.01 -9.78
N MET A 97 4.61 16.59 -9.33
CA MET A 97 4.62 17.47 -8.17
C MET A 97 3.92 18.82 -8.43
N GLY A 98 3.90 19.29 -9.67
CA GLY A 98 3.15 20.46 -10.09
C GLY A 98 1.64 20.26 -10.17
N THR A 99 1.18 19.02 -10.14
CA THR A 99 -0.25 18.68 -10.11
C THR A 99 -0.80 18.81 -8.69
N ASP A 100 -1.99 19.41 -8.56
CA ASP A 100 -2.69 19.49 -7.26
C ASP A 100 -2.86 18.11 -6.65
N PRO A 101 -2.54 17.90 -5.35
CA PRO A 101 -2.60 16.60 -4.68
C PRO A 101 -3.91 15.83 -4.86
N LEU A 102 -5.04 16.52 -5.04
CA LEU A 102 -6.34 15.88 -5.28
C LEU A 102 -6.46 15.23 -6.67
N PHE A 103 -5.63 15.64 -7.61
CA PHE A 103 -5.65 15.14 -9.01
C PHE A 103 -4.45 14.26 -9.36
N ARG A 104 -3.48 14.12 -8.48
CA ARG A 104 -2.25 13.33 -8.70
C ARG A 104 -2.49 11.87 -9.04
N LYS A 105 -3.63 11.32 -8.70
CA LYS A 105 -3.98 9.94 -9.07
C LYS A 105 -3.95 9.71 -10.58
N GLY A 106 -4.23 10.72 -11.39
CA GLY A 106 -4.16 10.66 -12.86
C GLY A 106 -2.74 10.68 -13.41
N GLU A 107 -1.76 11.05 -12.60
CA GLU A 107 -0.34 11.17 -12.95
C GLU A 107 0.55 10.16 -12.21
N TYR A 108 -0.06 9.22 -11.49
CA TYR A 108 0.63 8.30 -10.57
C TYR A 108 1.76 7.50 -11.24
N ASP A 109 1.55 7.08 -12.48
CA ASP A 109 2.52 6.29 -13.24
C ASP A 109 3.85 7.03 -13.48
N LYS A 110 3.84 8.38 -13.45
CA LYS A 110 5.06 9.21 -13.57
C LYS A 110 6.07 8.95 -12.44
N LEU A 111 5.61 8.47 -11.28
CA LEU A 111 6.49 8.09 -10.18
C LEU A 111 7.24 6.77 -10.46
N THR A 112 6.71 5.93 -11.34
CA THR A 112 7.22 4.57 -11.56
C THR A 112 7.95 4.39 -12.88
N TYR A 113 7.70 5.25 -13.89
CA TYR A 113 8.30 5.13 -15.23
C TYR A 113 9.82 5.12 -15.21
N GLY A 114 10.46 5.88 -14.33
CA GLY A 114 11.91 5.92 -14.19
C GLY A 114 12.54 4.54 -13.99
N MET A 115 11.87 3.64 -13.27
CA MET A 115 12.38 2.30 -12.99
C MET A 115 12.38 1.35 -14.21
N LEU A 116 11.62 1.65 -15.26
CA LEU A 116 11.60 0.81 -16.48
C LEU A 116 12.94 0.81 -17.23
N TYR A 117 13.75 1.85 -17.04
CA TYR A 117 15.04 2.02 -17.73
C TYR A 117 16.21 2.31 -16.77
N ASN A 118 15.97 2.32 -15.46
CA ASN A 118 16.94 2.76 -14.45
C ASN A 118 18.31 2.06 -14.55
N TYR A 119 18.32 0.80 -14.95
CA TYR A 119 19.55 0.00 -15.02
C TYR A 119 20.24 0.05 -16.40
N GLY A 120 19.75 0.85 -17.32
CA GLY A 120 20.38 1.00 -18.66
C GLY A 120 21.58 1.92 -18.66
N GLU A 121 21.72 2.80 -17.69
CA GLU A 121 22.82 3.74 -17.52
C GLU A 121 23.02 4.05 -16.03
N ASP A 122 24.17 4.58 -15.66
CA ASP A 122 24.42 5.10 -14.30
C ASP A 122 23.77 6.48 -14.15
N PHE A 123 22.49 6.49 -13.76
CA PHE A 123 21.71 7.72 -13.76
C PHE A 123 21.96 8.60 -12.52
N MET A 124 21.94 9.92 -12.76
CA MET A 124 21.85 10.96 -11.74
C MET A 124 20.49 11.65 -11.84
N LEU A 125 19.69 11.53 -10.79
CA LEU A 125 18.44 12.28 -10.64
C LEU A 125 18.79 13.73 -10.38
N SER A 126 18.30 14.60 -11.24
CA SER A 126 18.72 15.99 -11.29
C SER A 126 17.53 16.93 -11.12
N LEU A 127 17.64 17.82 -10.14
CA LEU A 127 16.87 19.05 -10.03
C LEU A 127 17.88 20.20 -10.12
N ASN A 128 18.17 20.63 -11.33
CA ASN A 128 19.27 21.53 -11.62
C ASN A 128 18.82 22.98 -11.89
N HIS A 129 19.77 23.89 -12.09
CA HIS A 129 19.48 25.31 -12.29
C HIS A 129 18.67 25.61 -13.55
N ASP A 130 18.69 24.72 -14.56
CA ASP A 130 17.92 24.90 -15.80
C ASP A 130 16.43 24.68 -15.53
N ASP A 131 16.09 23.77 -14.60
CA ASP A 131 14.71 23.49 -14.19
C ASP A 131 14.11 24.68 -13.42
N PHE A 132 14.95 25.49 -12.78
CA PHE A 132 14.55 26.58 -11.87
C PHE A 132 14.77 27.99 -12.43
N ARG A 133 14.85 28.15 -13.74
CA ARG A 133 15.07 29.47 -14.37
C ARG A 133 13.95 30.46 -14.09
N GLU A 134 12.70 29.98 -14.01
CA GLU A 134 11.51 30.81 -13.85
C GLU A 134 10.95 30.79 -12.43
N LYS A 135 11.06 29.66 -11.74
CA LYS A 135 10.49 29.43 -10.40
C LYS A 135 11.43 28.59 -9.56
N ALA A 136 11.50 28.86 -8.26
CA ALA A 136 12.19 27.98 -7.32
C ALA A 136 11.47 26.63 -7.22
N PHE A 137 12.18 25.57 -6.82
CA PHE A 137 11.58 24.24 -6.66
C PHE A 137 10.35 24.26 -5.74
N VAL A 138 10.44 24.99 -4.64
CA VAL A 138 9.31 25.14 -3.69
C VAL A 138 8.07 25.69 -4.40
N ASP A 139 8.23 26.68 -5.30
CA ASP A 139 7.12 27.29 -6.03
C ASP A 139 6.58 26.42 -7.18
N MET A 140 7.31 25.38 -7.58
CA MET A 140 6.88 24.43 -8.63
C MET A 140 6.01 23.33 -8.06
N VAL A 141 6.16 22.98 -6.78
CA VAL A 141 5.28 22.03 -6.09
C VAL A 141 3.93 22.68 -5.86
N SER A 142 2.85 21.97 -6.18
CA SER A 142 1.49 22.49 -6.03
C SER A 142 1.11 22.63 -4.55
N GLY A 143 0.47 23.73 -4.16
CA GLY A 143 -0.07 23.91 -2.81
C GLY A 143 -0.54 25.33 -2.54
N ASN A 144 -1.66 25.46 -1.84
CA ASN A 144 -2.26 26.75 -1.49
C ASN A 144 -2.15 27.07 0.03
N ASP A 145 -1.84 26.07 0.85
CA ASP A 145 -1.63 26.23 2.30
C ASP A 145 -0.14 26.09 2.61
N GLU A 146 0.45 27.09 3.25
CA GLU A 146 1.90 27.16 3.45
C GLU A 146 2.46 25.94 4.20
N THR A 147 1.76 25.45 5.21
CA THR A 147 2.22 24.30 6.01
C THR A 147 2.11 23.00 5.21
N ALA A 148 0.96 22.76 4.57
CA ALA A 148 0.74 21.60 3.72
C ALA A 148 1.70 21.61 2.52
N HIS A 149 1.98 22.78 1.95
CA HIS A 149 2.92 22.96 0.86
C HIS A 149 4.34 22.55 1.25
N LEU A 150 4.86 23.02 2.40
CA LEU A 150 6.19 22.59 2.86
C LEU A 150 6.26 21.11 3.18
N SER A 151 5.18 20.50 3.68
CA SER A 151 5.11 19.04 3.88
C SER A 151 5.19 18.29 2.57
N ASP A 152 4.51 18.78 1.52
CA ASP A 152 4.55 18.21 0.18
C ASP A 152 5.94 18.31 -0.47
N VAL A 153 6.61 19.47 -0.33
CA VAL A 153 8.00 19.64 -0.77
C VAL A 153 8.95 18.68 -0.05
N LYS A 154 8.76 18.49 1.27
CA LYS A 154 9.54 17.51 2.03
C LYS A 154 9.28 16.08 1.54
N ALA A 155 8.03 15.72 1.24
CA ALA A 155 7.69 14.41 0.68
C ALA A 155 8.33 14.20 -0.70
N ALA A 156 8.30 15.22 -1.56
CA ALA A 156 8.94 15.21 -2.88
C ALA A 156 10.45 14.96 -2.78
N LEU A 157 11.16 15.71 -1.96
CA LEU A 157 12.60 15.54 -1.75
C LEU A 157 12.92 14.17 -1.11
N GLY A 158 12.09 13.72 -0.17
CA GLY A 158 12.21 12.39 0.42
C GLY A 158 12.09 11.29 -0.64
N PHE A 159 11.13 11.38 -1.54
CA PHE A 159 10.97 10.44 -2.65
C PHE A 159 12.19 10.45 -3.57
N MET A 160 12.68 11.64 -3.97
CA MET A 160 13.90 11.74 -4.77
C MET A 160 15.09 11.03 -4.11
N TYR A 161 15.27 11.21 -2.79
CA TYR A 161 16.38 10.59 -2.06
C TYR A 161 16.21 9.07 -1.90
N ALA A 162 15.00 8.57 -1.87
CA ALA A 162 14.71 7.13 -1.78
C ALA A 162 14.81 6.41 -3.14
N HIS A 163 14.49 7.10 -4.24
CA HIS A 163 14.55 6.52 -5.59
C HIS A 163 15.99 6.16 -5.97
N PRO A 164 16.27 5.04 -6.66
CA PRO A 164 17.60 4.73 -7.17
C PRO A 164 18.19 5.81 -8.07
N GLY A 165 19.50 5.91 -8.07
CA GLY A 165 20.29 6.90 -8.83
C GLY A 165 20.93 7.95 -7.93
N SER A 166 22.08 8.49 -8.33
CA SER A 166 22.77 9.58 -7.64
C SER A 166 21.93 10.86 -7.62
N LYS A 167 22.17 11.77 -6.68
CA LYS A 167 21.31 12.96 -6.48
C LYS A 167 22.07 14.25 -6.83
N MET A 168 21.43 15.11 -7.64
CA MET A 168 21.89 16.47 -7.88
C MET A 168 20.76 17.46 -7.62
N PHE A 169 20.97 18.36 -6.66
CA PHE A 169 20.03 19.40 -6.29
C PHE A 169 20.69 20.77 -6.37
N ALA A 170 20.09 21.70 -7.11
CA ALA A 170 20.68 23.03 -7.31
C ALA A 170 20.80 23.81 -6.00
N ALA A 171 21.95 24.44 -5.80
CA ALA A 171 22.22 25.25 -4.62
C ALA A 171 21.21 26.40 -4.47
N GLY A 172 20.76 26.64 -3.23
CA GLY A 172 19.82 27.70 -2.91
C GLY A 172 18.36 27.40 -3.20
N GLN A 173 18.02 26.15 -3.58
CA GLN A 173 16.64 25.71 -3.80
C GLN A 173 16.00 25.11 -2.52
N ASP A 174 16.70 25.13 -1.40
CA ASP A 174 16.29 24.61 -0.11
C ASP A 174 15.82 25.69 0.88
N ALA A 175 15.47 26.89 0.39
CA ALA A 175 15.00 27.98 1.24
C ALA A 175 13.79 27.59 2.10
N GLY A 176 13.93 27.73 3.42
CA GLY A 176 12.93 27.31 4.41
C GLY A 176 12.97 25.79 4.74
N LEU A 177 13.85 25.02 4.09
CA LEU A 177 14.00 23.58 4.27
C LEU A 177 15.39 23.17 4.77
N GLU A 178 16.25 24.13 5.11
CA GLU A 178 17.68 23.89 5.42
C GLU A 178 17.85 22.83 6.52
N LYS A 179 17.00 22.86 7.53
CA LYS A 179 17.02 21.87 8.62
C LYS A 179 16.60 20.49 8.14
N PHE A 180 15.55 20.40 7.33
CA PHE A 180 15.09 19.14 6.76
C PHE A 180 16.17 18.55 5.85
N MET A 181 16.71 19.34 4.93
CA MET A 181 17.77 18.91 4.03
C MET A 181 19.03 18.49 4.77
N SER A 182 19.43 19.21 5.81
CA SER A 182 20.57 18.82 6.65
C SER A 182 20.36 17.45 7.31
N GLU A 183 19.18 17.18 7.86
CA GLU A 183 18.87 15.88 8.48
C GLU A 183 18.73 14.76 7.43
N LEU A 184 18.10 15.04 6.29
CA LEU A 184 17.96 14.09 5.18
C LEU A 184 19.33 13.70 4.61
N ASN A 185 20.21 14.68 4.35
CA ASN A 185 21.58 14.43 3.88
C ASN A 185 22.40 13.60 4.88
N LYS A 186 22.30 13.89 6.19
CA LYS A 186 22.94 13.10 7.23
C LYS A 186 22.44 11.68 7.28
N PHE A 187 21.12 11.51 7.10
CA PHE A 187 20.49 10.20 7.08
C PHE A 187 20.93 9.42 5.83
N TYR A 188 20.88 10.03 4.65
CA TYR A 188 21.33 9.45 3.39
C TYR A 188 22.78 8.97 3.48
N ALA A 189 23.69 9.83 3.87
CA ALA A 189 25.11 9.50 3.96
C ALA A 189 25.45 8.36 4.95
N LYS A 190 24.59 8.12 5.96
CA LYS A 190 24.78 7.06 6.96
C LYS A 190 24.16 5.72 6.55
N ASN A 191 23.29 5.68 5.56
CA ASN A 191 22.51 4.50 5.20
C ASN A 191 22.86 4.05 3.78
N ALA A 192 23.82 3.13 3.69
CA ALA A 192 24.29 2.58 2.41
C ALA A 192 23.17 2.02 1.53
N ALA A 193 22.11 1.51 2.12
CA ALA A 193 20.92 1.03 1.41
C ALA A 193 20.28 2.08 0.49
N LEU A 194 20.53 3.38 0.68
CA LEU A 194 19.99 4.44 -0.16
C LEU A 194 20.83 4.77 -1.40
N TYR A 195 22.05 4.23 -1.50
CA TYR A 195 22.96 4.60 -2.60
C TYR A 195 23.90 3.50 -3.10
N GLU A 196 24.26 2.51 -2.26
CA GLU A 196 25.32 1.54 -2.59
C GLU A 196 24.94 0.67 -3.80
N LEU A 197 23.68 0.27 -3.91
CA LEU A 197 23.15 -0.57 -4.97
C LEU A 197 22.16 0.20 -5.87
N ASP A 198 22.44 1.47 -6.19
CA ASP A 198 21.57 2.28 -7.06
C ASP A 198 21.45 1.73 -8.48
N ASN A 199 22.53 1.09 -8.98
CA ASN A 199 22.60 0.52 -10.32
C ASN A 199 22.47 -1.02 -10.33
N ASP A 200 22.07 -1.61 -9.19
CA ASP A 200 21.88 -3.05 -9.06
C ASP A 200 20.39 -3.35 -8.71
N PRO A 201 19.70 -4.22 -9.46
CA PRO A 201 18.33 -4.61 -9.15
C PRO A 201 18.11 -5.14 -7.74
N ASP A 202 19.11 -5.76 -7.12
CA ASP A 202 19.02 -6.25 -5.74
C ASP A 202 18.92 -5.11 -4.69
N GLY A 203 19.25 -3.89 -5.09
CA GLY A 203 19.16 -2.69 -4.24
C GLY A 203 17.76 -2.08 -4.11
N PHE A 204 16.78 -2.57 -4.91
CA PHE A 204 15.46 -1.93 -4.99
C PHE A 204 14.33 -2.93 -5.20
N MET A 205 13.22 -2.69 -4.53
CA MET A 205 11.96 -3.40 -4.77
C MET A 205 10.76 -2.48 -4.52
N TRP A 206 9.79 -2.47 -5.41
CA TRP A 206 8.50 -1.88 -5.13
C TRP A 206 7.73 -2.71 -4.09
N LEU A 207 7.16 -2.04 -3.08
CA LEU A 207 6.25 -2.63 -2.10
C LEU A 207 4.80 -2.21 -2.37
N GLU A 208 4.62 -0.95 -2.82
CA GLU A 208 3.34 -0.44 -3.30
C GLU A 208 3.60 0.53 -4.46
N ASN A 209 3.11 0.18 -5.64
CA ASN A 209 3.24 0.99 -6.87
C ASN A 209 2.00 0.90 -7.77
N SER A 210 0.89 0.45 -7.22
CA SER A 210 -0.35 0.18 -7.96
C SER A 210 -1.60 0.77 -7.30
N ASN A 211 -1.43 1.75 -6.41
CA ASN A 211 -2.53 2.38 -5.66
C ASN A 211 -2.69 3.88 -5.99
N PRO A 212 -3.11 4.22 -7.23
CA PRO A 212 -3.30 5.62 -7.64
C PRO A 212 -4.40 6.32 -6.85
N GLU A 213 -5.46 5.61 -6.43
CA GLU A 213 -6.59 6.22 -5.71
C GLU A 213 -6.17 6.79 -4.35
N GLU A 214 -5.22 6.16 -3.68
CA GLU A 214 -4.66 6.66 -2.44
C GLU A 214 -3.41 7.50 -2.63
N THR A 215 -2.82 7.47 -3.82
CA THR A 215 -1.57 8.13 -4.20
C THR A 215 -0.46 7.93 -3.15
N VAL A 216 -0.39 6.69 -2.65
CA VAL A 216 0.67 6.19 -1.78
C VAL A 216 1.61 5.34 -2.62
N ILE A 217 2.91 5.56 -2.46
CA ILE A 217 3.94 4.74 -3.08
C ILE A 217 4.89 4.24 -1.99
N ALA A 218 5.32 2.99 -2.11
CA ALA A 218 6.28 2.44 -1.17
C ALA A 218 7.31 1.54 -1.86
N MET A 219 8.52 1.57 -1.32
CA MET A 219 9.65 0.83 -1.86
C MET A 219 10.55 0.31 -0.74
N GLN A 220 11.31 -0.71 -1.06
CA GLN A 220 12.41 -1.21 -0.25
C GLN A 220 13.72 -0.84 -0.91
N ARG A 221 14.67 -0.41 -0.09
CA ARG A 221 16.07 -0.23 -0.48
C ARG A 221 16.94 -1.19 0.33
N ALA A 222 17.97 -1.73 -0.31
CA ALA A 222 18.90 -2.65 0.34
C ALA A 222 20.36 -2.26 0.07
N ASP A 223 21.26 -2.65 0.98
CA ASP A 223 22.70 -2.58 0.78
C ASP A 223 23.31 -3.98 0.57
N SER A 224 24.59 -4.04 0.19
CA SER A 224 25.34 -5.27 -0.04
C SER A 224 25.47 -6.17 1.21
N LYS A 225 25.20 -5.64 2.41
CA LYS A 225 25.22 -6.36 3.68
C LYS A 225 23.88 -6.95 4.07
N GLY A 226 22.83 -6.68 3.27
CA GLY A 226 21.47 -7.13 3.52
C GLY A 226 20.68 -6.26 4.49
N ASN A 227 21.16 -5.06 4.85
CA ASN A 227 20.36 -4.10 5.58
C ASN A 227 19.27 -3.56 4.66
N LYS A 228 18.03 -3.48 5.15
CA LYS A 228 16.88 -3.08 4.37
C LYS A 228 16.13 -1.90 5.01
N LEU A 229 15.78 -0.94 4.19
CA LEU A 229 14.92 0.18 4.54
C LEU A 229 13.60 0.06 3.78
N VAL A 230 12.50 0.19 4.49
CA VAL A 230 11.15 0.32 3.90
C VAL A 230 10.77 1.79 3.92
N ILE A 231 10.42 2.31 2.77
CA ILE A 231 10.11 3.72 2.55
C ILE A 231 8.66 3.81 2.05
N ALA A 232 7.86 4.68 2.67
CA ALA A 232 6.50 4.97 2.24
C ALA A 232 6.32 6.48 2.08
N VAL A 233 5.68 6.89 0.99
CA VAL A 233 5.37 8.29 0.69
C VAL A 233 3.88 8.42 0.43
N ASN A 234 3.25 9.35 1.12
CA ASN A 234 1.85 9.71 0.92
C ASN A 234 1.80 11.10 0.25
N PHE A 235 1.43 11.13 -1.01
CA PHE A 235 1.33 12.36 -1.80
C PHE A 235 -0.05 13.02 -1.74
N THR A 236 -0.90 12.61 -0.79
CA THR A 236 -2.20 13.25 -0.53
C THR A 236 -2.22 13.93 0.83
N PRO A 237 -3.05 14.97 1.04
CA PRO A 237 -3.22 15.59 2.36
C PRO A 237 -3.97 14.69 3.36
N VAL A 238 -4.48 13.55 2.91
CA VAL A 238 -5.25 12.63 3.75
C VAL A 238 -4.33 11.77 4.58
N ARG A 239 -4.41 11.92 5.91
CA ARG A 239 -3.74 11.00 6.85
C ARG A 239 -4.37 9.61 6.76
N ARG A 240 -3.54 8.58 6.74
CA ARG A 240 -3.95 7.17 6.72
C ARG A 240 -3.54 6.50 8.01
N GLU A 241 -4.55 6.01 8.73
CA GLU A 241 -4.36 5.24 9.96
C GLU A 241 -4.51 3.75 9.65
N ASN A 242 -3.65 2.91 10.23
CA ASN A 242 -3.62 1.47 9.99
C ASN A 242 -3.51 1.13 8.49
N TYR A 243 -2.69 1.89 7.76
CA TYR A 243 -2.42 1.59 6.37
C TYR A 243 -1.62 0.28 6.29
N ARG A 244 -2.21 -0.72 5.63
CA ARG A 244 -1.55 -2.01 5.46
C ARG A 244 -0.55 -1.94 4.32
N LEU A 245 0.71 -2.11 4.66
CA LEU A 245 1.81 -2.18 3.71
C LEU A 245 2.39 -3.59 3.70
N HIS A 246 2.37 -4.22 2.53
CA HIS A 246 3.04 -5.51 2.34
C HIS A 246 4.55 -5.32 2.33
N VAL A 247 5.26 -6.26 2.94
CA VAL A 247 6.71 -6.22 3.13
C VAL A 247 7.31 -7.61 2.91
N ASP A 248 8.59 -7.68 2.54
CA ASP A 248 9.26 -8.95 2.27
C ASP A 248 9.96 -9.56 3.51
N VAL A 249 10.23 -8.73 4.52
CA VAL A 249 10.94 -9.18 5.72
C VAL A 249 9.95 -9.50 6.83
N ARG A 250 9.91 -10.75 7.25
CA ARG A 250 9.23 -11.16 8.47
C ARG A 250 10.04 -10.70 9.67
N GLY A 251 9.58 -9.63 10.35
CA GLY A 251 10.42 -9.01 11.37
C GLY A 251 9.80 -7.83 12.10
N LYS A 252 10.68 -7.00 12.62
CA LYS A 252 10.39 -5.79 13.37
C LYS A 252 10.75 -4.57 12.51
N TYR A 253 9.92 -3.56 12.56
CA TYR A 253 10.06 -2.32 11.80
C TYR A 253 10.08 -1.15 12.77
N LYS A 254 11.12 -0.33 12.65
CA LYS A 254 11.28 0.87 13.47
C LYS A 254 11.34 2.10 12.58
N GLU A 255 10.46 3.08 12.83
CA GLU A 255 10.55 4.37 12.18
C GLU A 255 11.89 5.04 12.51
N VAL A 256 12.68 5.36 11.49
CA VAL A 256 14.02 5.94 11.60
C VAL A 256 14.12 7.31 10.95
N PHE A 257 13.18 7.68 10.10
CA PHE A 257 13.01 9.01 9.53
C PHE A 257 11.53 9.28 9.23
N ASN A 258 11.07 10.50 9.49
CA ASN A 258 9.72 10.95 9.14
C ASN A 258 9.76 12.45 8.90
N SER A 259 9.30 12.89 7.72
CA SER A 259 9.25 14.31 7.34
C SER A 259 8.38 15.15 8.27
N GLU A 260 7.43 14.50 8.95
CA GLU A 260 6.48 15.13 9.86
C GLU A 260 6.90 15.08 11.35
N TRP A 261 8.16 14.74 11.65
CA TRP A 261 8.67 14.94 13.00
C TRP A 261 8.63 16.41 13.40
N LYS A 262 8.26 16.71 14.64
CA LYS A 262 8.20 18.06 15.17
C LYS A 262 9.50 18.85 15.01
N LYS A 263 10.64 18.19 15.19
CA LYS A 263 11.96 18.78 14.94
C LYS A 263 12.19 19.23 13.49
N LEU A 264 11.39 18.74 12.55
CA LEU A 264 11.39 19.08 11.12
C LEU A 264 10.19 19.95 10.70
N GLY A 265 9.47 20.51 11.69
CA GLY A 265 8.32 21.38 11.45
C GLY A 265 7.00 20.66 11.18
N GLY A 266 6.91 19.38 11.50
CA GLY A 266 5.68 18.59 11.33
C GLY A 266 4.84 18.45 12.59
N ASP A 267 3.72 17.74 12.47
CA ASP A 267 2.69 17.57 13.52
C ASP A 267 3.00 16.48 14.55
N GLU A 268 4.17 15.82 14.47
CA GLU A 268 4.67 14.77 15.38
C GLU A 268 3.76 13.53 15.51
N LYS A 269 3.05 13.16 14.46
CA LYS A 269 2.27 11.94 14.46
C LYS A 269 3.07 10.82 13.83
N VAL A 270 3.67 10.02 14.68
CA VAL A 270 4.74 9.07 14.35
C VAL A 270 4.36 7.65 14.79
N ASN A 271 4.97 6.67 14.16
CA ASN A 271 4.90 5.28 14.58
C ASN A 271 5.95 5.03 15.67
N GLY A 272 5.71 5.60 16.86
CA GLY A 272 6.69 5.67 17.96
C GLY A 272 7.07 4.34 18.59
N GLN A 273 6.46 3.22 18.21
CA GLN A 273 6.74 1.89 18.71
C GLN A 273 7.31 1.01 17.60
N ILE A 274 8.00 -0.06 18.00
CA ILE A 274 8.42 -1.10 17.06
C ILE A 274 7.15 -1.79 16.53
N ILE A 275 6.97 -1.75 15.22
CA ILE A 275 5.89 -2.45 14.53
C ILE A 275 6.39 -3.86 14.23
N LYS A 276 5.55 -4.86 14.51
CA LYS A 276 5.82 -6.26 14.18
C LYS A 276 5.07 -6.62 12.91
N SER A 277 5.74 -7.31 11.99
CA SER A 277 5.03 -7.86 10.84
C SER A 277 4.06 -8.95 11.28
N ASP A 278 2.95 -9.06 10.58
CA ASP A 278 1.99 -10.15 10.69
C ASP A 278 1.72 -10.75 9.30
N ASN A 279 1.04 -11.88 9.27
CA ASN A 279 0.73 -12.61 8.06
C ASN A 279 -0.75 -13.00 8.08
N ASP A 280 -1.48 -12.68 7.02
CA ASP A 280 -2.93 -12.93 6.91
C ASP A 280 -3.30 -14.28 6.28
N GLY A 281 -2.30 -15.14 6.07
CA GLY A 281 -2.48 -16.49 5.54
C GLY A 281 -2.10 -16.67 4.08
N ASP A 282 -1.75 -15.58 3.36
CA ASP A 282 -1.39 -15.58 1.94
C ASP A 282 0.14 -15.60 1.69
N ASP A 283 0.93 -16.07 2.66
CA ASP A 283 2.40 -16.08 2.65
C ASP A 283 3.07 -14.70 2.51
N MET A 284 2.31 -13.61 2.47
CA MET A 284 2.83 -12.25 2.44
C MET A 284 2.81 -11.63 3.83
N GLU A 285 3.96 -11.13 4.25
CA GLU A 285 4.06 -10.34 5.48
C GLU A 285 3.53 -8.92 5.24
N TYR A 286 2.94 -8.30 6.25
CA TYR A 286 2.51 -6.90 6.22
C TYR A 286 2.80 -6.20 7.55
N ILE A 287 2.81 -4.89 7.49
CA ILE A 287 2.82 -4.01 8.67
C ILE A 287 1.66 -3.02 8.56
N ASP A 288 1.00 -2.75 9.67
CA ASP A 288 -0.01 -1.69 9.75
C ASP A 288 0.66 -0.42 10.28
N ILE A 289 0.71 0.63 9.47
CA ILE A 289 1.42 1.88 9.74
C ILE A 289 0.49 3.09 9.71
N THR A 290 0.91 4.17 10.36
CA THR A 290 0.31 5.48 10.18
C THR A 290 1.13 6.29 9.19
N LEU A 291 0.51 6.76 8.11
CA LEU A 291 1.11 7.68 7.14
C LEU A 291 0.45 9.05 7.29
N PRO A 292 1.16 10.08 7.77
CA PRO A 292 0.66 11.44 7.73
C PRO A 292 0.33 11.87 6.30
N GLY A 293 -0.52 12.87 6.12
CA GLY A 293 -0.73 13.47 4.82
C GLY A 293 0.53 14.18 4.32
N LEU A 294 0.81 14.15 3.02
CA LEU A 294 1.96 14.80 2.39
C LEU A 294 3.28 14.47 3.10
N SER A 295 3.56 13.18 3.30
CA SER A 295 4.66 12.74 4.15
C SER A 295 5.57 11.70 3.49
N PHE A 296 6.78 11.66 4.00
CA PHE A 296 7.82 10.69 3.67
C PHE A 296 8.30 10.02 4.96
N VAL A 297 8.20 8.70 5.03
CA VAL A 297 8.54 7.91 6.23
C VAL A 297 9.47 6.76 5.86
N ILE A 298 10.50 6.53 6.66
CA ILE A 298 11.43 5.41 6.51
C ILE A 298 11.41 4.53 7.75
N TYR A 299 11.32 3.24 7.52
CA TYR A 299 11.46 2.21 8.54
C TYR A 299 12.71 1.39 8.30
N ASN A 300 13.47 1.13 9.36
CA ASN A 300 14.50 0.09 9.35
C ASN A 300 13.84 -1.25 9.65
N SER A 301 14.11 -2.27 8.84
CA SER A 301 13.63 -3.63 9.07
C SER A 301 14.68 -4.47 9.77
N GLU A 302 14.26 -5.29 10.72
CA GLU A 302 15.08 -6.25 11.45
C GLU A 302 14.38 -7.61 11.42
N PRO A 303 14.93 -8.63 10.75
CA PRO A 303 14.34 -9.96 10.73
C PRO A 303 14.15 -10.53 12.14
N TYR A 304 13.11 -11.32 12.37
CA TYR A 304 12.98 -12.07 13.61
C TYR A 304 14.11 -13.08 13.75
N THR A 305 14.64 -13.20 14.95
CA THR A 305 15.52 -14.30 15.34
C THR A 305 14.75 -15.62 15.38
N GLN A 306 15.44 -16.76 15.29
CA GLN A 306 14.83 -18.07 15.38
C GLN A 306 14.01 -18.25 16.67
N LEU A 307 14.51 -17.73 17.78
CA LEU A 307 13.81 -17.78 19.08
C LEU A 307 12.48 -16.99 19.06
N GLU A 308 12.49 -15.78 18.48
CA GLU A 308 11.29 -14.95 18.33
C GLU A 308 10.24 -15.64 17.42
N LEU A 309 10.70 -16.30 16.35
CA LEU A 309 9.81 -17.07 15.47
C LEU A 309 9.13 -18.22 16.20
N GLU A 310 9.86 -18.93 17.08
CA GLU A 310 9.34 -19.99 17.91
C GLU A 310 8.32 -19.46 18.94
N GLU A 311 8.61 -18.33 19.59
CA GLU A 311 7.67 -17.66 20.51
C GLU A 311 6.37 -17.25 19.78
N ILE A 312 6.49 -16.60 18.61
CA ILE A 312 5.34 -16.21 17.79
C ILE A 312 4.50 -17.42 17.41
N ALA A 313 5.13 -18.52 17.02
CA ALA A 313 4.43 -19.76 16.66
C ALA A 313 3.64 -20.34 17.85
N VAL A 314 4.22 -20.33 19.04
CA VAL A 314 3.54 -20.78 20.26
C VAL A 314 2.35 -19.89 20.58
N LEU A 315 2.52 -18.57 20.54
CA LEU A 315 1.45 -17.59 20.81
C LEU A 315 0.31 -17.69 19.79
N LYS A 316 0.61 -17.83 18.49
CA LYS A 316 -0.41 -18.03 17.44
C LYS A 316 -1.19 -19.33 17.68
N ARG A 317 -0.53 -20.45 18.01
CA ARG A 317 -1.22 -21.73 18.34
C ARG A 317 -2.14 -21.58 19.54
N ALA A 318 -1.66 -20.92 20.60
CA ALA A 318 -2.47 -20.65 21.79
C ALA A 318 -3.69 -19.77 21.49
N ALA A 319 -3.54 -18.73 20.66
CA ALA A 319 -4.64 -17.86 20.25
C ALA A 319 -5.70 -18.60 19.41
N ILE A 320 -5.28 -19.45 18.47
CA ILE A 320 -6.16 -20.30 17.68
C ILE A 320 -6.94 -21.26 18.60
N ALA A 321 -6.23 -21.97 19.48
CA ALA A 321 -6.86 -22.89 20.44
C ALA A 321 -7.88 -22.19 21.34
N LYS A 322 -7.57 -20.98 21.81
CA LYS A 322 -8.50 -20.15 22.59
C LYS A 322 -9.75 -19.77 21.79
N LYS A 323 -9.58 -19.34 20.53
CA LYS A 323 -10.70 -18.98 19.64
C LYS A 323 -11.60 -20.18 19.37
N GLU A 324 -11.03 -21.36 19.14
CA GLU A 324 -11.79 -22.61 18.96
C GLU A 324 -12.55 -23.03 20.23
N ALA A 325 -11.90 -22.90 21.38
CA ALA A 325 -12.56 -23.19 22.66
C ALA A 325 -13.75 -22.24 22.92
N MET A 326 -13.60 -20.94 22.63
CA MET A 326 -14.70 -19.98 22.76
C MET A 326 -15.83 -20.28 21.75
N ARG A 327 -15.53 -20.68 20.54
CA ARG A 327 -16.54 -21.08 19.54
C ARG A 327 -17.32 -22.30 20.03
N LYS A 328 -16.62 -23.33 20.51
CA LYS A 328 -17.27 -24.54 21.05
C LYS A 328 -18.13 -24.24 22.28
N ALA A 329 -17.69 -23.33 23.15
CA ALA A 329 -18.49 -22.90 24.30
C ALA A 329 -19.77 -22.17 23.85
N ALA A 330 -19.69 -21.27 22.89
CA ALA A 330 -20.87 -20.60 22.35
C ALA A 330 -21.83 -21.55 21.62
N GLU A 331 -21.32 -22.52 20.87
CA GLU A 331 -22.13 -23.59 20.27
C GLU A 331 -22.86 -24.45 21.32
N ALA A 332 -22.18 -24.79 22.42
CA ALA A 332 -22.79 -25.54 23.52
C ALA A 332 -23.89 -24.73 24.23
N GLU A 333 -23.67 -23.43 24.46
CA GLU A 333 -24.68 -22.54 25.06
C GLU A 333 -25.93 -22.41 24.17
N MET A 334 -25.74 -22.29 22.84
CA MET A 334 -26.83 -22.26 21.88
C MET A 334 -27.63 -23.57 21.87
N LEU A 335 -26.97 -24.72 21.96
CA LEU A 335 -27.62 -26.03 22.04
C LEU A 335 -28.42 -26.19 23.32
N GLU A 336 -27.90 -25.73 24.47
CA GLU A 336 -28.59 -25.75 25.76
C GLU A 336 -29.87 -24.88 25.73
N LEU A 337 -29.77 -23.67 25.16
CA LEU A 337 -30.93 -22.79 24.98
C LEU A 337 -31.99 -23.40 24.05
N ALA A 338 -31.59 -24.02 22.96
CA ALA A 338 -32.51 -24.69 22.04
C ALA A 338 -33.21 -25.88 22.74
N ALA A 339 -32.47 -26.71 23.48
CA ALA A 339 -33.05 -27.81 24.25
C ALA A 339 -34.02 -27.33 25.33
N ALA A 340 -33.72 -26.23 26.03
CA ALA A 340 -34.61 -25.62 27.02
C ALA A 340 -35.91 -25.09 26.38
N GLU A 341 -35.84 -24.49 25.20
CA GLU A 341 -37.04 -24.06 24.45
C GLU A 341 -37.89 -25.25 23.99
N GLU A 342 -37.26 -26.32 23.49
CA GLU A 342 -37.96 -27.52 23.07
C GLU A 342 -38.65 -28.19 24.26
N ALA A 343 -37.99 -28.29 25.42
CA ALA A 343 -38.59 -28.78 26.65
C ALA A 343 -39.82 -27.93 27.06
N LYS A 344 -39.74 -26.61 26.99
CA LYS A 344 -40.90 -25.72 27.26
C LYS A 344 -42.07 -26.00 26.34
N ARG A 345 -41.80 -26.14 25.02
CA ARG A 345 -42.83 -26.47 24.02
C ARG A 345 -43.47 -27.81 24.28
N ALA A 346 -42.70 -28.82 24.67
CA ALA A 346 -43.21 -30.15 25.03
C ALA A 346 -44.12 -30.11 26.25
N VAL A 347 -43.75 -29.34 27.28
CA VAL A 347 -44.60 -29.17 28.50
C VAL A 347 -45.93 -28.48 28.12
N GLU A 348 -45.88 -27.45 27.29
CA GLU A 348 -47.10 -26.74 26.85
C GLU A 348 -48.01 -27.62 26.01
N ALA A 349 -47.45 -28.39 25.07
CA ALA A 349 -48.17 -29.35 24.26
C ALA A 349 -48.86 -30.43 25.13
N ARG A 350 -48.16 -30.92 26.17
CA ARG A 350 -48.74 -31.88 27.12
C ARG A 350 -49.93 -31.29 27.88
N LYS A 351 -49.83 -30.04 28.37
CA LYS A 351 -50.95 -29.36 29.05
C LYS A 351 -52.16 -29.20 28.15
N GLN A 352 -51.94 -28.84 26.85
CA GLN A 352 -53.01 -28.71 25.86
C GLN A 352 -53.68 -30.08 25.60
N ALA A 353 -52.88 -31.15 25.47
CA ALA A 353 -53.43 -32.50 25.28
C ALA A 353 -54.21 -32.97 26.50
N GLU A 354 -53.74 -32.71 27.73
CA GLU A 354 -54.49 -33.02 28.97
C GLU A 354 -55.81 -32.26 29.05
N LYS A 355 -55.82 -30.97 28.69
CA LYS A 355 -57.06 -30.15 28.60
C LYS A 355 -58.05 -30.69 27.55
N ALA A 356 -57.55 -30.99 26.34
CA ALA A 356 -58.41 -31.59 25.30
C ALA A 356 -58.98 -32.96 25.69
N CYS A 357 -58.20 -33.78 26.41
CA CYS A 357 -58.66 -35.04 26.94
C CYS A 357 -59.80 -34.87 27.99
N MET A 358 -59.69 -33.90 28.91
CA MET A 358 -60.70 -33.57 29.88
C MET A 358 -61.99 -33.05 29.20
N GLU A 359 -61.89 -32.17 28.21
CA GLU A 359 -63.03 -31.66 27.42
C GLU A 359 -63.72 -32.79 26.66
N ALA A 360 -62.99 -33.72 26.05
CA ALA A 360 -63.52 -34.89 25.40
C ALA A 360 -64.24 -35.86 26.37
N LEU A 361 -63.70 -36.03 27.59
CA LEU A 361 -64.34 -36.82 28.64
C LEU A 361 -65.67 -36.22 29.08
N GLN A 362 -65.70 -34.92 29.35
CA GLN A 362 -66.93 -34.18 29.69
C GLN A 362 -67.99 -34.26 28.59
N ALA A 363 -67.58 -34.06 27.32
CA ALA A 363 -68.49 -34.20 26.18
C ALA A 363 -69.05 -35.62 26.05
N LYS A 364 -68.26 -36.66 26.35
CA LYS A 364 -68.72 -38.05 26.39
C LYS A 364 -69.75 -38.28 27.50
N GLU A 365 -69.50 -37.80 28.73
CA GLU A 365 -70.44 -37.91 29.84
C GLU A 365 -71.76 -37.21 29.56
N GLU A 366 -71.70 -36.00 28.96
CA GLU A 366 -72.90 -35.26 28.55
C GLU A 366 -73.70 -36.01 27.46
N ALA A 367 -73.00 -36.58 26.46
CA ALA A 367 -73.64 -37.39 25.42
C ALA A 367 -74.29 -38.66 26.01
N VAL A 368 -73.64 -39.32 26.95
CA VAL A 368 -74.27 -40.50 27.70
C VAL A 368 -75.51 -40.06 28.46
N ARG A 369 -75.46 -38.94 29.19
CA ARG A 369 -76.60 -38.40 29.90
C ARG A 369 -77.75 -38.06 28.93
N LYS A 370 -77.49 -37.40 27.82
CA LYS A 370 -78.52 -37.09 26.80
C LYS A 370 -79.09 -38.35 26.18
N ALA A 371 -78.33 -39.38 25.96
CA ALA A 371 -78.78 -40.66 25.44
C ALA A 371 -79.68 -41.36 26.47
N GLU A 372 -79.39 -41.36 27.77
CA GLU A 372 -80.25 -41.89 28.84
C GLU A 372 -81.52 -41.13 29.01
N GLU A 373 -81.50 -39.75 28.89
CA GLU A 373 -82.72 -38.96 28.95
C GLU A 373 -83.57 -39.22 27.74
N ALA A 374 -83.01 -39.39 26.54
CA ALA A 374 -83.79 -39.78 25.35
C ALA A 374 -84.40 -41.18 25.42
N ALA A 375 -83.69 -42.15 26.03
CA ALA A 375 -84.17 -43.49 26.26
C ALA A 375 -85.35 -43.47 27.21
N ARG A 376 -85.30 -42.73 28.31
CA ARG A 376 -86.43 -42.56 29.24
C ARG A 376 -87.64 -41.93 28.63
N ALA A 377 -87.40 -40.82 27.82
CA ALA A 377 -88.50 -40.19 27.09
C ALA A 377 -89.17 -41.17 26.08
N SER A 378 -88.39 -42.02 25.43
CA SER A 378 -88.90 -43.04 24.53
C SER A 378 -89.79 -44.08 25.23
N GLU A 379 -89.29 -44.54 26.43
CA GLU A 379 -90.09 -45.45 27.26
C GLU A 379 -91.40 -44.83 27.73
N GLU A 380 -91.38 -43.57 28.15
CA GLU A 380 -92.61 -42.84 28.55
C GLU A 380 -93.64 -42.75 27.38
N ILE A 381 -93.09 -42.42 26.14
CA ILE A 381 -93.95 -42.38 24.91
C ILE A 381 -94.56 -43.78 24.65
N ASP A 382 -93.80 -44.85 24.80
CA ASP A 382 -94.23 -46.19 24.57
C ASP A 382 -95.37 -46.62 25.62
N ILE A 383 -95.15 -46.20 26.87
CA ILE A 383 -96.11 -46.44 27.96
C ILE A 383 -97.40 -45.65 27.68
N GLU A 384 -97.33 -44.42 27.30
CA GLU A 384 -98.46 -43.56 26.95
C GLU A 384 -99.22 -44.11 25.74
N THR A 385 -98.44 -44.52 24.69
CA THR A 385 -99.00 -45.13 23.49
C THR A 385 -99.77 -46.46 23.80
N LYS A 386 -99.18 -47.32 24.67
CA LYS A 386 -99.90 -48.54 25.14
C LYS A 386 -101.16 -48.20 25.90
N LYS A 387 -101.18 -47.19 26.76
CA LYS A 387 -102.36 -46.74 27.48
C LYS A 387 -103.45 -46.24 26.57
N LYS A 388 -103.09 -45.43 25.52
CA LYS A 388 -104.01 -44.93 24.53
C LYS A 388 -104.60 -46.06 23.67
N LEU A 389 -103.78 -47.06 23.32
CA LEU A 389 -104.22 -48.24 22.57
C LEU A 389 -105.22 -49.08 23.37
N GLU A 390 -105.00 -49.31 24.73
CA GLU A 390 -105.92 -49.97 25.60
C GLU A 390 -107.24 -49.21 25.76
N GLN A 391 -107.17 -47.87 25.87
CA GLN A 391 -108.41 -47.05 25.95
C GLN A 391 -109.22 -47.11 24.64
N LEU A 392 -108.55 -47.12 23.44
CA LEU A 392 -109.19 -47.31 22.21
C LEU A 392 -109.83 -48.70 22.03
N LYS A 393 -109.14 -49.76 22.49
CA LYS A 393 -109.72 -51.12 22.50
C LYS A 393 -110.92 -51.29 23.49
N LYS A 394 -111.00 -50.48 24.59
CA LYS A 394 -112.17 -50.44 25.49
C LYS A 394 -113.35 -49.65 24.92
N LYS A 395 -113.15 -48.75 23.95
CA LYS A 395 -114.22 -48.02 23.30
C LYS A 395 -114.76 -48.71 22.06
N MET A 396 -114.11 -49.78 21.60
CA MET A 396 -114.55 -50.65 20.51
C MET A 396 -115.25 -51.94 20.94
N LYS A 397 -115.47 -52.15 22.23
CA LYS A 397 -116.31 -53.17 22.81
C LYS A 397 -117.59 -52.47 23.35
#